data_e22196f49a7b6f1a3ef49f009636d432
#
_entry.id   e22196f49a7b6f1a3ef49f009636d432
#
_cell.length_a   1.000
_cell.length_b   1.000
_cell.length_c   1.000
_cell.angle_alpha   90.00
_cell.angle_beta   90.00
_cell.angle_gamma   90.00
#
_symmetry.space_group_name_H-M   'P 1'
#
loop_
_entity.id
_entity.type
_entity.pdbx_description
1 polymer ?
#
loop_
_entity_poly.entity_id
_entity_poly.type
_entity_poly.pdbx_seq_one_letter_code
_entity_poly.pdbx_strand_id
1 'polypeptide(L)'
;VVSGAALGVAWAVIGVLWAVTLARLVAWDRWEVFAVLDALTLVLFLPAWPIALVALWRRRWVLAGASVVMAITQVVLVTPELSAASPLPGNLHPVATVRLFDANVYDRNPSMAGYAAEIRRDRPDLVTLEEASPFQVDQLTRFGALDHLPYEFWNDAFGSRSIVVFSRYPLGPTVSSSVDGQPYLVRTTVEIPRRSLALWVVHTTSAIAPGVKPWNDELDGADRLLRQVRPHPLLMVGDFNSTWGNRGFRAILATGLVDGAAARGEALDMTWSQLTSPLPPLIRIDHVLTGPDVVVTSIHAVPGPGSDHRALEASVALTRSTR
;
A
#
# COMPACT_ATOMS: atom_id res chain seq x y z
N VAL A 1 37.46 20.11 14.69
CA VAL A 1 38.00 18.74 14.48
C VAL A 1 36.85 17.79 14.68
N VAL A 2 36.44 17.06 13.61
CA VAL A 2 35.49 15.94 13.80
C VAL A 2 36.20 14.89 14.60
N SER A 3 35.61 14.47 15.73
CA SER A 3 36.21 13.43 16.58
C SER A 3 36.37 12.12 15.81
N GLY A 4 37.34 11.29 16.15
CA GLY A 4 37.49 9.96 15.55
C GLY A 4 36.22 9.11 15.67
N ALA A 5 35.46 9.29 16.77
CA ALA A 5 34.19 8.64 16.99
C ALA A 5 33.13 9.05 15.93
N ALA A 6 33.01 10.35 15.61
CA ALA A 6 32.05 10.81 14.61
C ALA A 6 32.38 10.30 13.20
N LEU A 7 33.68 10.16 12.88
CA LEU A 7 34.10 9.53 11.61
C LEU A 7 33.77 8.04 11.59
N GLY A 8 33.96 7.34 12.70
CA GLY A 8 33.59 5.92 12.84
C GLY A 8 32.07 5.71 12.65
N VAL A 9 31.25 6.56 13.24
CA VAL A 9 29.77 6.53 13.08
C VAL A 9 29.40 6.76 11.61
N ALA A 10 29.99 7.76 10.95
CA ALA A 10 29.71 8.04 9.54
C ALA A 10 30.02 6.82 8.65
N TRP A 11 31.18 6.17 8.86
CA TRP A 11 31.51 4.95 8.13
C TRP A 11 30.56 3.78 8.45
N ALA A 12 30.13 3.62 9.69
CA ALA A 12 29.16 2.59 10.07
C ALA A 12 27.82 2.78 9.35
N VAL A 13 27.31 4.02 9.34
CA VAL A 13 26.07 4.36 8.63
C VAL A 13 26.20 4.05 7.14
N ILE A 14 27.24 4.57 6.49
CA ILE A 14 27.45 4.33 5.05
C ILE A 14 27.64 2.83 4.76
N GLY A 15 28.33 2.10 5.63
CA GLY A 15 28.49 0.64 5.52
C GLY A 15 27.16 -0.10 5.56
N VAL A 16 26.23 0.30 6.47
CA VAL A 16 24.87 -0.27 6.52
C VAL A 16 24.12 0.01 5.22
N LEU A 17 24.16 1.24 4.71
CA LEU A 17 23.46 1.59 3.46
C LEU A 17 24.00 0.77 2.27
N TRP A 18 25.31 0.58 2.19
CA TRP A 18 25.93 -0.30 1.20
C TRP A 18 25.47 -1.76 1.37
N ALA A 19 25.40 -2.27 2.61
CA ALA A 19 24.97 -3.63 2.88
C ALA A 19 23.52 -3.85 2.43
N VAL A 20 22.60 -2.91 2.72
CA VAL A 20 21.20 -2.96 2.26
C VAL A 20 21.13 -2.92 0.73
N THR A 21 21.88 -2.01 0.09
CA THR A 21 21.90 -1.89 -1.37
C THR A 21 22.39 -3.20 -2.02
N LEU A 22 23.46 -3.80 -1.50
CA LEU A 22 24.00 -5.06 -2.01
C LEU A 22 23.05 -6.23 -1.74
N ALA A 23 22.44 -6.29 -0.54
CA ALA A 23 21.46 -7.32 -0.21
C ALA A 23 20.25 -7.26 -1.18
N ARG A 24 19.79 -6.06 -1.52
CA ARG A 24 18.72 -5.86 -2.51
C ARG A 24 19.07 -6.44 -3.88
N LEU A 25 20.33 -6.40 -4.30
CA LEU A 25 20.76 -6.95 -5.59
C LEU A 25 20.78 -8.48 -5.64
N VAL A 26 21.03 -9.16 -4.48
CA VAL A 26 21.27 -10.60 -4.44
C VAL A 26 20.24 -11.39 -3.67
N ALA A 27 19.51 -10.76 -2.76
CA ALA A 27 18.62 -11.43 -1.81
C ALA A 27 17.47 -10.50 -1.36
N TRP A 28 16.93 -9.72 -2.27
CA TRP A 28 15.90 -8.74 -2.03
C TRP A 28 14.70 -9.34 -1.28
N ASP A 29 14.34 -8.76 -0.12
CA ASP A 29 13.27 -9.21 0.78
C ASP A 29 13.38 -10.66 1.31
N ARG A 30 14.57 -11.27 1.21
CA ARG A 30 14.74 -12.66 1.67
C ARG A 30 14.77 -12.82 3.19
N TRP A 31 15.21 -11.78 3.91
CA TRP A 31 15.29 -11.74 5.36
C TRP A 31 14.49 -10.56 5.91
N GLU A 32 13.84 -10.76 7.05
CA GLU A 32 12.98 -9.77 7.70
C GLU A 32 13.64 -8.39 7.84
N VAL A 33 14.90 -8.36 8.29
CA VAL A 33 15.63 -7.11 8.47
C VAL A 33 15.75 -6.32 7.16
N PHE A 34 15.97 -6.99 6.04
CA PHE A 34 16.07 -6.32 4.75
C PHE A 34 14.69 -5.94 4.21
N ALA A 35 13.66 -6.77 4.41
CA ALA A 35 12.29 -6.42 4.04
C ALA A 35 11.84 -5.12 4.73
N VAL A 36 12.13 -4.97 6.03
CA VAL A 36 11.84 -3.74 6.79
C VAL A 36 12.69 -2.55 6.31
N LEU A 37 14.00 -2.75 6.09
CA LEU A 37 14.87 -1.67 5.61
C LEU A 37 14.50 -1.26 4.18
N ASP A 38 14.07 -2.19 3.35
CA ASP A 38 13.60 -1.92 1.99
C ASP A 38 12.26 -1.16 2.01
N ALA A 39 11.37 -1.47 2.94
CA ALA A 39 10.14 -0.68 3.15
C ALA A 39 10.43 0.78 3.51
N LEU A 40 11.52 1.04 4.24
CA LEU A 40 11.97 2.37 4.65
C LEU A 40 12.84 3.09 3.60
N THR A 41 12.90 2.63 2.35
CA THR A 41 13.79 3.17 1.29
C THR A 41 13.74 4.70 1.19
N LEU A 42 12.58 5.32 1.36
CA LEU A 42 12.42 6.77 1.28
C LEU A 42 13.27 7.51 2.31
N VAL A 43 13.32 7.00 3.54
CA VAL A 43 13.99 7.68 4.68
C VAL A 43 15.34 7.08 5.03
N LEU A 44 15.56 5.81 4.71
CA LEU A 44 16.75 5.05 5.09
C LEU A 44 18.05 5.70 4.59
N PHE A 45 18.06 6.21 3.37
CA PHE A 45 19.25 6.77 2.73
C PHE A 45 19.45 8.27 3.03
N LEU A 46 18.53 8.95 3.72
CA LEU A 46 18.65 10.38 4.05
C LEU A 46 19.98 10.75 4.74
N PRO A 47 20.53 9.93 5.67
CA PRO A 47 21.80 10.25 6.32
C PRO A 47 22.99 10.36 5.35
N ALA A 48 22.93 9.75 4.17
CA ALA A 48 23.99 9.82 3.18
C ALA A 48 24.27 11.27 2.70
N TRP A 49 23.24 12.12 2.65
CA TRP A 49 23.33 13.47 2.18
C TRP A 49 24.19 14.37 3.08
N PRO A 50 23.89 14.55 4.38
CA PRO A 50 24.73 15.35 5.26
C PRO A 50 26.13 14.74 5.43
N ILE A 51 26.27 13.41 5.44
CA ILE A 51 27.59 12.78 5.50
C ILE A 51 28.40 13.12 4.25
N ALA A 52 27.82 13.07 3.06
CA ALA A 52 28.49 13.48 1.81
C ALA A 52 28.95 14.94 1.87
N LEU A 53 28.06 15.86 2.26
CA LEU A 53 28.38 17.28 2.35
C LEU A 53 29.51 17.57 3.34
N VAL A 54 29.46 17.00 4.54
CA VAL A 54 30.52 17.16 5.55
C VAL A 54 31.82 16.51 5.10
N ALA A 55 31.77 15.34 4.49
CA ALA A 55 32.96 14.64 3.98
C ALA A 55 33.65 15.43 2.84
N LEU A 56 32.90 16.00 1.90
CA LEU A 56 33.39 16.88 0.84
C LEU A 56 34.05 18.14 1.46
N TRP A 57 33.38 18.82 2.37
CA TRP A 57 33.93 19.99 3.04
C TRP A 57 35.25 19.69 3.79
N ARG A 58 35.32 18.50 4.43
CA ARG A 58 36.50 18.04 5.17
C ARG A 58 37.54 17.36 4.27
N ARG A 59 37.33 17.33 2.96
CA ARG A 59 38.23 16.68 1.97
C ARG A 59 38.49 15.19 2.26
N ARG A 60 37.47 14.50 2.81
CA ARG A 60 37.49 13.05 3.06
C ARG A 60 36.94 12.33 1.82
N TRP A 61 37.72 12.34 0.73
CA TRP A 61 37.26 11.97 -0.61
C TRP A 61 36.63 10.58 -0.72
N VAL A 62 37.18 9.56 -0.02
CA VAL A 62 36.65 8.20 -0.05
C VAL A 62 35.27 8.12 0.61
N LEU A 63 35.13 8.71 1.81
CA LEU A 63 33.83 8.76 2.49
C LEU A 63 32.82 9.60 1.68
N ALA A 64 33.27 10.71 1.10
CA ALA A 64 32.43 11.56 0.27
C ALA A 64 31.91 10.76 -0.96
N GLY A 65 32.80 10.09 -1.69
CA GLY A 65 32.42 9.28 -2.83
C GLY A 65 31.44 8.15 -2.47
N ALA A 66 31.73 7.41 -1.38
CA ALA A 66 30.85 6.35 -0.91
C ALA A 66 29.45 6.88 -0.51
N SER A 67 29.39 8.05 0.14
CA SER A 67 28.12 8.69 0.54
C SER A 67 27.35 9.25 -0.65
N VAL A 68 28.02 9.86 -1.63
CA VAL A 68 27.39 10.35 -2.87
C VAL A 68 26.76 9.21 -3.66
N VAL A 69 27.42 8.06 -3.75
CA VAL A 69 26.83 6.88 -4.40
C VAL A 69 25.54 6.46 -3.69
N MET A 70 25.48 6.45 -2.35
CA MET A 70 24.27 6.12 -1.60
C MET A 70 23.16 7.18 -1.79
N ALA A 71 23.51 8.46 -1.85
CA ALA A 71 22.55 9.52 -2.15
C ALA A 71 21.97 9.35 -3.58
N ILE A 72 22.80 9.04 -4.56
CA ILE A 72 22.35 8.74 -5.93
C ILE A 72 21.48 7.47 -5.94
N THR A 73 21.86 6.43 -5.19
CA THR A 73 21.05 5.22 -5.05
C THR A 73 19.63 5.54 -4.54
N GLN A 74 19.51 6.41 -3.52
CA GLN A 74 18.19 6.87 -3.06
C GLN A 74 17.40 7.52 -4.20
N VAL A 75 17.99 8.47 -4.90
CA VAL A 75 17.32 9.16 -6.03
C VAL A 75 16.82 8.15 -7.06
N VAL A 76 17.66 7.20 -7.47
CA VAL A 76 17.28 6.17 -8.46
C VAL A 76 16.14 5.30 -7.95
N LEU A 77 16.16 4.93 -6.68
CA LEU A 77 15.14 4.05 -6.10
C LEU A 77 13.79 4.73 -5.89
N VAL A 78 13.76 6.02 -5.52
CA VAL A 78 12.52 6.72 -5.17
C VAL A 78 11.92 7.54 -6.33
N THR A 79 12.74 7.94 -7.30
CA THR A 79 12.28 8.75 -8.44
C THR A 79 11.09 8.13 -9.19
N PRO A 80 11.06 6.82 -9.50
CA PRO A 80 9.93 6.25 -10.24
C PRO A 80 8.58 6.42 -9.52
N GLU A 81 8.56 6.34 -8.19
CA GLU A 81 7.36 6.55 -7.40
C GLU A 81 6.97 8.04 -7.32
N LEU A 82 7.95 8.90 -7.01
CA LEU A 82 7.71 10.34 -6.85
C LEU A 82 7.43 11.05 -8.17
N SER A 83 7.91 10.52 -9.30
CA SER A 83 7.69 11.11 -10.63
C SER A 83 6.54 10.47 -11.41
N ALA A 84 5.82 9.53 -10.82
CA ALA A 84 4.69 8.85 -11.46
C ALA A 84 3.46 9.75 -11.66
N ALA A 85 3.41 10.91 -10.98
CA ALA A 85 2.30 11.84 -11.08
C ALA A 85 2.05 12.26 -12.52
N SER A 86 0.81 12.10 -12.96
CA SER A 86 0.37 12.42 -14.32
C SER A 86 -0.92 13.22 -14.27
N PRO A 87 -1.09 14.25 -15.13
CA PRO A 87 -2.36 14.92 -15.25
C PRO A 87 -3.44 13.91 -15.67
N LEU A 88 -4.68 14.16 -15.24
CA LEU A 88 -5.81 13.39 -15.76
C LEU A 88 -5.92 13.58 -17.26
N PRO A 89 -6.24 12.52 -18.03
CA PRO A 89 -6.46 12.67 -19.46
C PRO A 89 -7.52 13.75 -19.76
N GLY A 90 -7.18 14.74 -20.58
CA GLY A 90 -8.07 15.85 -20.88
C GLY A 90 -9.40 15.45 -21.55
N ASN A 91 -9.43 14.24 -22.11
CA ASN A 91 -10.60 13.61 -22.72
C ASN A 91 -11.15 12.45 -21.87
N LEU A 92 -10.98 12.50 -20.57
CA LEU A 92 -11.53 11.48 -19.68
C LEU A 92 -13.07 11.54 -19.69
N HIS A 93 -13.68 10.57 -20.37
CA HIS A 93 -15.13 10.39 -20.41
C HIS A 93 -15.48 9.08 -19.68
N PRO A 94 -15.66 9.12 -18.34
CA PRO A 94 -15.98 7.92 -17.59
C PRO A 94 -17.35 7.38 -17.98
N VAL A 95 -17.45 6.06 -18.12
CA VAL A 95 -18.74 5.37 -18.24
C VAL A 95 -19.40 5.18 -16.89
N ALA A 96 -18.59 5.14 -15.83
CA ALA A 96 -19.00 5.11 -14.43
C ALA A 96 -17.89 5.69 -13.54
N THR A 97 -18.28 6.17 -12.37
CA THR A 97 -17.37 6.60 -11.32
C THR A 97 -17.74 5.84 -10.04
N VAL A 98 -16.75 5.41 -9.28
CA VAL A 98 -16.90 4.69 -8.02
C VAL A 98 -16.09 5.39 -6.95
N ARG A 99 -16.70 5.65 -5.80
CA ARG A 99 -16.04 6.11 -4.58
C ARG A 99 -15.73 4.92 -3.70
N LEU A 100 -14.50 4.82 -3.27
CA LEU A 100 -13.97 3.77 -2.42
C LEU A 100 -13.56 4.35 -1.08
N PHE A 101 -13.88 3.62 -0.02
CA PHE A 101 -13.27 3.74 1.30
C PHE A 101 -12.62 2.40 1.64
N ASP A 102 -11.31 2.41 1.89
CA ASP A 102 -10.50 1.22 2.19
C ASP A 102 -9.76 1.41 3.51
N ALA A 103 -9.81 0.42 4.42
CA ALA A 103 -9.18 0.56 5.72
C ALA A 103 -8.84 -0.77 6.39
N ASN A 104 -7.59 -0.93 6.81
CA ASN A 104 -7.26 -1.83 7.89
C ASN A 104 -7.74 -1.19 9.20
N VAL A 105 -8.78 -1.76 9.81
CA VAL A 105 -9.43 -1.16 10.99
C VAL A 105 -8.84 -1.60 12.32
N TYR A 106 -7.84 -2.48 12.30
CA TYR A 106 -7.19 -3.09 13.43
C TYR A 106 -8.17 -3.92 14.29
N ASP A 107 -7.95 -5.21 14.41
CA ASP A 107 -8.87 -6.17 15.03
C ASP A 107 -9.19 -5.85 16.51
N ARG A 108 -8.29 -5.12 17.19
CA ARG A 108 -8.46 -4.68 18.59
C ARG A 108 -9.01 -3.26 18.74
N ASN A 109 -9.39 -2.60 17.65
CA ASN A 109 -10.01 -1.29 17.72
C ASN A 109 -11.37 -1.37 18.46
N PRO A 110 -11.54 -0.70 19.60
CA PRO A 110 -12.75 -0.85 20.42
C PRO A 110 -13.93 -0.05 19.88
N SER A 111 -13.74 0.86 18.94
CA SER A 111 -14.79 1.79 18.51
C SER A 111 -14.69 2.13 17.02
N MET A 112 -15.78 1.91 16.33
CA MET A 112 -15.96 2.25 14.92
C MET A 112 -16.68 3.59 14.70
N ALA A 113 -16.89 4.38 15.75
CA ALA A 113 -17.67 5.64 15.65
C ALA A 113 -17.07 6.65 14.67
N GLY A 114 -15.72 6.78 14.65
CA GLY A 114 -15.01 7.66 13.72
C GLY A 114 -15.16 7.19 12.28
N TYR A 115 -14.90 5.92 12.00
CA TYR A 115 -15.11 5.32 10.66
C TYR A 115 -16.55 5.46 10.19
N ALA A 116 -17.51 5.22 11.09
CA ALA A 116 -18.93 5.39 10.75
C ALA A 116 -19.27 6.83 10.36
N ALA A 117 -18.68 7.82 11.05
CA ALA A 117 -18.88 9.23 10.72
C ALA A 117 -18.34 9.57 9.33
N GLU A 118 -17.13 9.07 8.98
CA GLU A 118 -16.51 9.28 7.67
C GLU A 118 -17.29 8.59 6.55
N ILE A 119 -17.60 7.30 6.69
CA ILE A 119 -18.40 6.56 5.70
C ILE A 119 -19.76 7.22 5.45
N ARG A 120 -20.42 7.72 6.50
CA ARG A 120 -21.71 8.44 6.35
C ARG A 120 -21.56 9.80 5.67
N ARG A 121 -20.45 10.52 5.95
CA ARG A 121 -20.17 11.82 5.34
C ARG A 121 -19.92 11.67 3.84
N ASP A 122 -19.04 10.72 3.48
CA ASP A 122 -18.54 10.60 2.11
C ASP A 122 -19.39 9.67 1.26
N ARG A 123 -20.21 8.80 1.89
CA ARG A 123 -21.11 7.84 1.23
C ARG A 123 -20.41 7.11 0.08
N PRO A 124 -19.34 6.36 0.33
CA PRO A 124 -18.64 5.61 -0.70
C PRO A 124 -19.56 4.56 -1.35
N ASP A 125 -19.29 4.21 -2.58
CA ASP A 125 -19.99 3.14 -3.29
C ASP A 125 -19.45 1.75 -2.94
N LEU A 126 -18.19 1.69 -2.49
CA LEU A 126 -17.49 0.51 -2.00
C LEU A 126 -16.81 0.83 -0.67
N VAL A 127 -16.90 -0.08 0.28
CA VAL A 127 -16.12 -0.10 1.52
C VAL A 127 -15.42 -1.44 1.61
N THR A 128 -14.10 -1.41 1.75
CA THR A 128 -13.27 -2.59 2.00
C THR A 128 -12.62 -2.43 3.37
N LEU A 129 -12.70 -3.48 4.18
CA LEU A 129 -12.16 -3.46 5.52
C LEU A 129 -11.28 -4.70 5.73
N GLU A 130 -10.07 -4.48 6.20
CA GLU A 130 -9.16 -5.51 6.68
C GLU A 130 -9.15 -5.51 8.21
N GLU A 131 -8.88 -6.67 8.80
CA GLU A 131 -8.88 -6.89 10.25
C GLU A 131 -10.20 -6.57 10.95
N ALA A 132 -11.32 -6.59 10.23
CA ALA A 132 -12.62 -6.28 10.79
C ALA A 132 -13.22 -7.49 11.51
N SER A 133 -13.57 -7.32 12.79
CA SER A 133 -14.32 -8.31 13.55
C SER A 133 -15.83 -8.15 13.36
N PRO A 134 -16.66 -9.19 13.61
CA PRO A 134 -18.11 -9.08 13.61
C PRO A 134 -18.63 -7.99 14.55
N PHE A 135 -17.99 -7.78 15.69
CA PHE A 135 -18.33 -6.72 16.64
C PHE A 135 -18.14 -5.32 16.03
N GLN A 136 -17.07 -5.10 15.31
CA GLN A 136 -16.78 -3.82 14.66
C GLN A 136 -17.76 -3.53 13.53
N VAL A 137 -18.10 -4.54 12.73
CA VAL A 137 -19.12 -4.37 11.67
C VAL A 137 -20.53 -4.15 12.25
N ASP A 138 -20.89 -4.84 13.34
CA ASP A 138 -22.14 -4.57 14.06
C ASP A 138 -22.19 -3.10 14.55
N GLN A 139 -21.09 -2.53 15.04
CA GLN A 139 -21.04 -1.11 15.37
C GLN A 139 -21.28 -0.21 14.15
N LEU A 140 -20.62 -0.47 13.00
CA LEU A 140 -20.84 0.31 11.76
C LEU A 140 -22.32 0.26 11.33
N THR A 141 -22.94 -0.92 11.42
CA THR A 141 -24.35 -1.12 11.12
C THR A 141 -25.24 -0.32 12.07
N ARG A 142 -25.00 -0.40 13.37
CA ARG A 142 -25.77 0.37 14.38
C ARG A 142 -25.63 1.88 14.22
N PHE A 143 -24.50 2.35 13.72
CA PHE A 143 -24.29 3.77 13.39
C PHE A 143 -24.88 4.18 12.05
N GLY A 144 -25.54 3.26 11.30
CA GLY A 144 -26.14 3.53 9.99
C GLY A 144 -25.11 3.84 8.90
N ALA A 145 -23.85 3.43 9.08
CA ALA A 145 -22.79 3.69 8.12
C ALA A 145 -22.95 2.86 6.84
N LEU A 146 -23.52 1.67 6.97
CA LEU A 146 -23.63 0.67 5.89
C LEU A 146 -25.01 0.66 5.20
N ASP A 147 -25.97 1.50 5.61
CA ASP A 147 -27.38 1.49 5.13
C ASP A 147 -27.51 1.65 3.60
N HIS A 148 -26.53 2.26 2.96
CA HIS A 148 -26.50 2.49 1.51
C HIS A 148 -25.71 1.45 0.72
N LEU A 149 -25.19 0.41 1.39
CA LEU A 149 -24.34 -0.65 0.87
C LEU A 149 -25.00 -2.02 1.10
N PRO A 150 -26.06 -2.37 0.35
CA PRO A 150 -26.87 -3.55 0.63
C PRO A 150 -26.21 -4.89 0.27
N TYR A 151 -25.07 -4.87 -0.40
CA TYR A 151 -24.35 -6.08 -0.79
C TYR A 151 -23.07 -6.20 0.02
N GLU A 152 -22.84 -7.38 0.60
CA GLU A 152 -21.69 -7.64 1.43
C GLU A 152 -21.06 -8.99 1.12
N PHE A 153 -19.78 -9.11 1.43
CA PHE A 153 -19.03 -10.35 1.44
C PHE A 153 -18.01 -10.35 2.58
N TRP A 154 -17.90 -11.47 3.23
CA TRP A 154 -16.87 -11.76 4.23
C TRP A 154 -16.07 -12.96 3.76
N ASN A 155 -14.73 -12.90 3.91
CA ASN A 155 -13.97 -14.14 3.83
C ASN A 155 -14.24 -14.97 5.11
N ASP A 156 -13.95 -16.27 5.05
CA ASP A 156 -14.18 -17.19 6.18
C ASP A 156 -13.15 -17.03 7.32
N ALA A 157 -12.42 -15.89 7.39
CA ALA A 157 -11.45 -15.59 8.42
C ALA A 157 -11.98 -14.55 9.41
N PHE A 158 -11.44 -14.60 10.64
CA PHE A 158 -11.75 -13.65 11.70
C PHE A 158 -10.48 -12.96 12.20
N GLY A 159 -10.68 -11.79 12.85
CA GLY A 159 -9.57 -11.01 13.41
C GLY A 159 -8.62 -10.50 12.34
N SER A 160 -7.33 -10.60 12.60
CA SER A 160 -6.27 -10.06 11.75
C SER A 160 -6.14 -10.68 10.34
N ARG A 161 -7.03 -11.60 9.94
CA ARG A 161 -7.04 -12.18 8.58
C ARG A 161 -8.36 -11.95 7.86
N SER A 162 -9.28 -11.21 8.47
CA SER A 162 -10.56 -10.90 7.85
C SER A 162 -10.41 -9.88 6.73
N ILE A 163 -11.20 -10.08 5.69
CA ILE A 163 -11.43 -9.13 4.61
C ILE A 163 -12.94 -9.04 4.43
N VAL A 164 -13.47 -7.83 4.52
CA VAL A 164 -14.90 -7.56 4.38
C VAL A 164 -15.11 -6.56 3.25
N VAL A 165 -16.09 -6.81 2.40
CA VAL A 165 -16.45 -5.92 1.30
C VAL A 165 -17.92 -5.54 1.45
N PHE A 166 -18.20 -4.24 1.46
CA PHE A 166 -19.55 -3.70 1.33
C PHE A 166 -19.69 -2.92 0.03
N SER A 167 -20.79 -3.11 -0.65
CA SER A 167 -21.00 -2.50 -1.97
C SER A 167 -22.41 -1.96 -2.12
N ARG A 168 -22.53 -0.84 -2.78
CA ARG A 168 -23.78 -0.28 -3.28
C ARG A 168 -24.35 -1.11 -4.44
N TYR A 169 -23.50 -1.85 -5.14
CA TYR A 169 -23.82 -2.61 -6.34
C TYR A 169 -23.73 -4.10 -6.09
N PRO A 170 -24.49 -4.93 -6.83
CA PRO A 170 -24.39 -6.38 -6.68
C PRO A 170 -22.95 -6.88 -6.81
N LEU A 171 -22.60 -7.85 -5.96
CA LEU A 171 -21.35 -8.58 -6.02
C LEU A 171 -21.56 -9.89 -6.78
N GLY A 172 -20.67 -10.19 -7.72
CA GLY A 172 -20.63 -11.46 -8.44
C GLY A 172 -20.00 -12.58 -7.59
N PRO A 173 -19.71 -13.71 -8.19
CA PRO A 173 -19.03 -14.82 -7.51
C PRO A 173 -17.75 -14.34 -6.85
N THR A 174 -17.57 -14.71 -5.58
CA THR A 174 -16.43 -14.29 -4.78
C THR A 174 -15.54 -15.47 -4.45
N VAL A 175 -14.24 -15.30 -4.58
CA VAL A 175 -13.23 -16.33 -4.35
C VAL A 175 -12.14 -15.76 -3.44
N SER A 176 -11.87 -16.47 -2.33
CA SER A 176 -10.71 -16.22 -1.49
C SER A 176 -9.51 -17.05 -1.95
N SER A 177 -8.35 -16.44 -2.01
CA SER A 177 -7.07 -17.13 -2.21
C SER A 177 -6.28 -17.15 -0.91
N SER A 178 -5.62 -18.26 -0.64
CA SER A 178 -4.89 -18.50 0.61
C SER A 178 -3.50 -19.10 0.36
N VAL A 179 -2.60 -18.86 1.30
CA VAL A 179 -1.31 -19.53 1.44
C VAL A 179 -1.31 -20.23 2.79
N ASP A 180 -0.96 -21.52 2.81
CA ASP A 180 -0.98 -22.35 4.01
C ASP A 180 -2.31 -22.29 4.80
N GLY A 181 -3.44 -22.20 4.07
CA GLY A 181 -4.77 -22.07 4.64
C GLY A 181 -5.13 -20.69 5.18
N GLN A 182 -4.23 -19.72 5.12
CA GLN A 182 -4.48 -18.33 5.54
C GLN A 182 -4.91 -17.49 4.34
N PRO A 183 -6.14 -16.93 4.34
CA PRO A 183 -6.60 -16.09 3.25
C PRO A 183 -5.83 -14.76 3.23
N TYR A 184 -5.50 -14.27 2.03
CA TYR A 184 -4.78 -13.01 1.83
C TYR A 184 -5.36 -12.17 0.69
N LEU A 185 -6.24 -12.72 -0.11
CA LEU A 185 -6.79 -12.05 -1.29
C LEU A 185 -8.23 -12.51 -1.52
N VAL A 186 -9.14 -11.55 -1.58
CA VAL A 186 -10.53 -11.74 -2.03
C VAL A 186 -10.68 -11.18 -3.43
N ARG A 187 -11.33 -11.92 -4.32
CA ARG A 187 -11.60 -11.53 -5.69
C ARG A 187 -13.09 -11.66 -5.98
N THR A 188 -13.69 -10.58 -6.44
CA THR A 188 -15.10 -10.55 -6.86
C THR A 188 -15.28 -9.63 -8.06
N THR A 189 -16.49 -9.56 -8.58
CA THR A 189 -16.90 -8.58 -9.59
C THR A 189 -17.96 -7.68 -8.97
N VAL A 190 -17.86 -6.39 -9.19
CA VAL A 190 -18.86 -5.39 -8.81
C VAL A 190 -19.67 -5.05 -10.05
N GLU A 191 -20.98 -5.30 -10.02
CA GLU A 191 -21.88 -5.12 -11.16
C GLU A 191 -22.38 -3.66 -11.22
N ILE A 192 -21.50 -2.74 -11.61
CA ILE A 192 -21.81 -1.31 -11.76
C ILE A 192 -22.67 -1.13 -13.01
N PRO A 193 -23.66 -0.20 -13.01
CA PRO A 193 -24.44 0.08 -14.22
C PRO A 193 -23.55 0.36 -15.42
N ARG A 194 -23.78 -0.37 -16.51
CA ARG A 194 -23.07 -0.29 -17.81
C ARG A 194 -21.69 -0.94 -17.87
N ARG A 195 -21.07 -1.32 -16.75
CA ARG A 195 -19.76 -1.99 -16.78
C ARG A 195 -19.46 -2.71 -15.46
N SER A 196 -19.12 -3.98 -15.53
CA SER A 196 -18.61 -4.73 -14.38
C SER A 196 -17.16 -4.35 -14.09
N LEU A 197 -16.79 -4.34 -12.81
CA LEU A 197 -15.46 -4.03 -12.30
C LEU A 197 -14.93 -5.22 -11.51
N ALA A 198 -13.81 -5.80 -11.91
CA ALA A 198 -13.11 -6.75 -11.07
C ALA A 198 -12.55 -6.02 -9.84
N LEU A 199 -12.95 -6.44 -8.65
CA LEU A 199 -12.47 -5.94 -7.37
C LEU A 199 -11.64 -7.03 -6.70
N TRP A 200 -10.39 -6.72 -6.42
CA TRP A 200 -9.46 -7.55 -5.68
C TRP A 200 -9.08 -6.84 -4.39
N VAL A 201 -9.35 -7.46 -3.24
CA VAL A 201 -8.99 -6.89 -1.92
C VAL A 201 -7.89 -7.75 -1.32
N VAL A 202 -6.79 -7.10 -0.96
CA VAL A 202 -5.57 -7.74 -0.47
C VAL A 202 -5.37 -7.42 1.00
N HIS A 203 -5.04 -8.44 1.79
CA HIS A 203 -4.47 -8.28 3.12
C HIS A 203 -3.43 -9.37 3.34
N THR A 204 -2.17 -9.04 3.09
CA THR A 204 -1.06 -9.97 3.31
C THR A 204 -0.64 -10.01 4.77
N THR A 205 0.04 -11.08 5.18
CA THR A 205 0.75 -11.10 6.46
C THR A 205 1.79 -9.99 6.52
N SER A 206 2.14 -9.57 7.73
CA SER A 206 3.28 -8.69 7.94
C SER A 206 4.61 -9.42 7.63
N ALA A 207 5.57 -8.70 7.07
CA ALA A 207 6.92 -9.21 6.85
C ALA A 207 7.65 -9.62 8.15
N ILE A 208 7.19 -9.12 9.31
CA ILE A 208 7.82 -9.34 10.63
C ILE A 208 7.23 -10.56 11.33
N ALA A 209 5.89 -10.73 11.29
CA ALA A 209 5.20 -11.79 12.01
C ALA A 209 4.06 -12.36 11.13
N PRO A 210 4.05 -13.66 10.83
CA PRO A 210 4.92 -14.74 11.33
C PRO A 210 6.28 -14.85 10.61
N GLY A 211 6.66 -13.88 9.79
CA GLY A 211 7.95 -13.82 9.13
C GLY A 211 7.86 -13.58 7.63
N VAL A 212 8.98 -13.29 7.02
CA VAL A 212 9.08 -12.83 5.62
C VAL A 212 8.64 -13.87 4.59
N LYS A 213 8.68 -15.17 4.92
CA LYS A 213 8.35 -16.21 3.92
C LYS A 213 6.87 -16.25 3.56
N PRO A 214 5.90 -16.35 4.52
CA PRO A 214 4.47 -16.28 4.19
C PRO A 214 4.11 -15.00 3.44
N TRP A 215 4.61 -13.86 3.87
CA TRP A 215 4.42 -12.57 3.22
C TRP A 215 4.87 -12.56 1.75
N ASN A 216 6.09 -13.07 1.46
CA ASN A 216 6.56 -13.20 0.09
C ASN A 216 5.71 -14.18 -0.74
N ASP A 217 5.32 -15.32 -0.15
CA ASP A 217 4.50 -16.33 -0.84
C ASP A 217 3.11 -15.76 -1.23
N GLU A 218 2.51 -14.91 -0.39
CA GLU A 218 1.24 -14.23 -0.63
C GLU A 218 1.37 -13.17 -1.74
N LEU A 219 2.40 -12.32 -1.70
CA LEU A 219 2.66 -11.33 -2.76
C LEU A 219 2.99 -12.01 -4.11
N ASP A 220 3.81 -13.05 -4.10
CA ASP A 220 4.13 -13.84 -5.30
C ASP A 220 2.87 -14.58 -5.81
N GLY A 221 1.97 -14.98 -4.90
CA GLY A 221 0.66 -15.54 -5.23
C GLY A 221 -0.22 -14.54 -5.97
N ALA A 222 -0.30 -13.31 -5.48
CA ALA A 222 -1.05 -12.23 -6.13
C ALA A 222 -0.47 -11.89 -7.51
N ASP A 223 0.86 -11.77 -7.65
CA ASP A 223 1.54 -11.54 -8.95
C ASP A 223 1.21 -12.65 -9.95
N ARG A 224 1.33 -13.93 -9.54
CA ARG A 224 0.99 -15.07 -10.42
C ARG A 224 -0.45 -15.03 -10.89
N LEU A 225 -1.40 -14.75 -9.99
CA LEU A 225 -2.82 -14.67 -10.34
C LEU A 225 -3.10 -13.51 -11.30
N LEU A 226 -2.50 -12.33 -11.10
CA LEU A 226 -2.63 -11.19 -12.01
C LEU A 226 -2.17 -11.55 -13.42
N ARG A 227 -1.03 -12.24 -13.56
CA ARG A 227 -0.49 -12.66 -14.86
C ARG A 227 -1.36 -13.71 -15.54
N GLN A 228 -2.00 -14.59 -14.76
CA GLN A 228 -2.86 -15.68 -15.29
C GLN A 228 -4.25 -15.17 -15.68
N VAL A 229 -4.90 -14.41 -14.81
CA VAL A 229 -6.32 -14.03 -14.97
C VAL A 229 -6.47 -12.78 -15.83
N ARG A 230 -5.57 -11.78 -15.68
CA ARG A 230 -5.57 -10.49 -16.39
C ARG A 230 -6.96 -9.82 -16.41
N PRO A 231 -7.60 -9.59 -15.26
CA PRO A 231 -8.94 -9.04 -15.23
C PRO A 231 -8.97 -7.59 -15.74
N HIS A 232 -10.01 -7.24 -16.48
CA HIS A 232 -10.22 -5.89 -17.02
C HIS A 232 -11.70 -5.52 -17.03
N PRO A 233 -12.09 -4.35 -16.51
CA PRO A 233 -11.31 -3.40 -15.71
C PRO A 233 -11.00 -3.96 -14.32
N LEU A 234 -9.86 -3.60 -13.73
CA LEU A 234 -9.44 -4.06 -12.41
C LEU A 234 -9.19 -2.90 -11.45
N LEU A 235 -9.74 -3.03 -10.26
CA LEU A 235 -9.39 -2.27 -9.05
C LEU A 235 -8.86 -3.26 -8.01
N MET A 236 -7.62 -3.06 -7.54
CA MET A 236 -6.99 -3.89 -6.52
C MET A 236 -6.59 -3.00 -5.35
N VAL A 237 -7.10 -3.30 -4.15
CA VAL A 237 -7.00 -2.40 -2.98
C VAL A 237 -6.65 -3.18 -1.71
N GLY A 238 -6.26 -2.48 -0.66
CA GLY A 238 -6.09 -3.03 0.68
C GLY A 238 -4.68 -2.88 1.23
N ASP A 239 -4.43 -3.60 2.32
CA ASP A 239 -3.15 -3.65 3.01
C ASP A 239 -2.24 -4.74 2.41
N PHE A 240 -1.23 -4.30 1.67
CA PHE A 240 -0.22 -5.18 1.09
C PHE A 240 0.92 -5.50 2.06
N ASN A 241 0.95 -4.88 3.25
CA ASN A 241 2.08 -4.93 4.17
C ASN A 241 3.43 -4.71 3.46
N SER A 242 3.42 -3.95 2.38
CA SER A 242 4.52 -3.83 1.42
C SER A 242 4.54 -2.45 0.80
N THR A 243 5.73 -1.89 0.61
CA THR A 243 5.93 -0.58 -0.01
C THR A 243 6.54 -0.72 -1.39
N TRP A 244 6.67 0.41 -2.10
CA TRP A 244 7.45 0.50 -3.35
C TRP A 244 8.90 -0.03 -3.20
N GLY A 245 9.47 0.02 -2.01
CA GLY A 245 10.81 -0.51 -1.72
C GLY A 245 10.90 -2.03 -1.84
N ASN A 246 9.80 -2.75 -1.71
CA ASN A 246 9.76 -4.20 -1.61
C ASN A 246 9.60 -4.88 -2.97
N ARG A 247 10.23 -6.04 -3.13
CA ARG A 247 10.27 -6.80 -4.39
C ARG A 247 8.87 -7.25 -4.83
N GLY A 248 8.09 -7.82 -3.90
CA GLY A 248 6.79 -8.39 -4.21
C GLY A 248 5.80 -7.34 -4.72
N PHE A 249 5.76 -6.16 -4.09
CA PHE A 249 4.92 -5.05 -4.55
C PHE A 249 5.34 -4.55 -5.93
N ARG A 250 6.63 -4.42 -6.19
CA ARG A 250 7.13 -4.04 -7.51
C ARG A 250 6.85 -5.09 -8.59
N ALA A 251 6.83 -6.38 -8.24
CA ALA A 251 6.42 -7.44 -9.17
C ALA A 251 4.94 -7.31 -9.55
N ILE A 252 4.08 -6.97 -8.58
CA ILE A 252 2.66 -6.68 -8.82
C ILE A 252 2.50 -5.48 -9.77
N LEU A 253 3.20 -4.37 -9.52
CA LEU A 253 3.17 -3.21 -10.42
C LEU A 253 3.70 -3.53 -11.82
N ALA A 254 4.71 -4.41 -11.94
CA ALA A 254 5.25 -4.85 -13.22
C ALA A 254 4.27 -5.69 -14.05
N THR A 255 3.12 -6.07 -13.52
CA THR A 255 2.01 -6.67 -14.31
C THR A 255 1.26 -5.64 -15.15
N GLY A 256 1.56 -4.35 -14.99
CA GLY A 256 0.93 -3.23 -15.68
C GLY A 256 -0.09 -2.47 -14.83
N LEU A 257 -0.15 -2.77 -13.52
CA LEU A 257 -0.97 -1.99 -12.58
C LEU A 257 -0.32 -0.64 -12.27
N VAL A 258 -1.16 0.35 -12.07
CA VAL A 258 -0.79 1.72 -11.70
C VAL A 258 -1.15 1.97 -10.26
N ASP A 259 -0.20 2.43 -9.44
CA ASP A 259 -0.46 2.89 -8.08
C ASP A 259 -1.16 4.26 -8.13
N GLY A 260 -2.39 4.31 -7.61
CA GLY A 260 -3.23 5.48 -7.67
C GLY A 260 -2.65 6.69 -6.92
N ALA A 261 -2.03 6.48 -5.77
CA ALA A 261 -1.43 7.56 -4.99
C ALA A 261 -0.22 8.14 -5.74
N ALA A 262 0.69 7.30 -6.23
CA ALA A 262 1.81 7.76 -7.03
C ALA A 262 1.34 8.51 -8.29
N ALA A 263 0.34 7.98 -8.99
CA ALA A 263 -0.22 8.59 -10.20
C ALA A 263 -0.90 9.94 -9.94
N ARG A 264 -1.38 10.20 -8.75
CA ARG A 264 -2.01 11.48 -8.35
C ARG A 264 -1.07 12.46 -7.67
N GLY A 265 0.20 12.10 -7.48
CA GLY A 265 1.17 12.92 -6.77
C GLY A 265 1.11 12.80 -5.24
N GLU A 266 0.35 11.84 -4.74
CA GLU A 266 0.16 11.55 -3.31
C GLU A 266 1.07 10.40 -2.82
N ALA A 267 2.19 10.16 -3.50
CA ALA A 267 3.15 9.11 -3.15
C ALA A 267 3.68 9.21 -1.71
N LEU A 268 3.70 10.41 -1.14
CA LEU A 268 4.14 10.69 0.23
C LEU A 268 3.01 10.68 1.27
N ASP A 269 1.78 10.38 0.87
CA ASP A 269 0.65 10.23 1.80
C ASP A 269 0.74 8.85 2.47
N MET A 270 1.55 8.78 3.54
CA MET A 270 1.90 7.55 4.24
C MET A 270 0.74 7.03 5.07
N THR A 271 0.62 5.70 5.19
CA THR A 271 -0.52 5.06 5.86
C THR A 271 -0.18 4.38 7.18
N TRP A 272 1.08 3.99 7.43
CA TRP A 272 1.49 3.24 8.62
C TRP A 272 2.78 3.81 9.24
N SER A 273 3.00 3.84 10.56
CA SER A 273 2.13 3.52 11.70
C SER A 273 1.59 4.81 12.33
N GLN A 274 0.31 4.79 12.70
CA GLN A 274 -0.37 5.98 13.25
C GLN A 274 -0.41 5.99 14.79
N LEU A 275 -0.60 4.84 15.44
CA LEU A 275 -0.82 4.76 16.90
C LEU A 275 0.43 4.50 17.72
N THR A 276 1.42 3.81 17.18
CA THR A 276 2.53 3.25 17.94
C THR A 276 3.77 4.14 17.98
N SER A 277 3.76 5.25 17.25
CA SER A 277 4.89 6.16 17.12
C SER A 277 4.50 7.62 17.42
N PRO A 278 5.32 8.39 18.14
CA PRO A 278 5.19 9.84 18.22
C PRO A 278 5.57 10.52 16.88
N LEU A 279 6.14 9.78 15.94
CA LEU A 279 6.45 10.25 14.59
C LEU A 279 5.24 10.07 13.68
N PRO A 280 5.09 10.92 12.64
CA PRO A 280 4.08 10.69 11.61
C PRO A 280 4.33 9.36 10.91
N PRO A 281 3.32 8.79 10.22
CA PRO A 281 3.50 7.61 9.37
C PRO A 281 4.69 7.77 8.43
N LEU A 282 5.52 6.73 8.28
CA LEU A 282 6.76 6.79 7.50
C LEU A 282 6.72 5.92 6.24
N ILE A 283 5.76 5.01 6.15
CA ILE A 283 5.61 4.09 5.02
C ILE A 283 4.15 4.02 4.58
N ARG A 284 3.97 3.74 3.29
CA ARG A 284 2.67 3.46 2.70
C ARG A 284 2.61 1.99 2.34
N ILE A 285 1.74 1.26 3.02
CA ILE A 285 1.52 -0.19 2.85
C ILE A 285 0.10 -0.51 2.39
N ASP A 286 -0.80 0.45 2.52
CA ASP A 286 -2.15 0.40 1.97
C ASP A 286 -2.17 1.08 0.61
N HIS A 287 -2.74 0.41 -0.39
CA HIS A 287 -2.67 0.85 -1.78
C HIS A 287 -3.98 0.69 -2.53
N VAL A 288 -4.18 1.58 -3.51
CA VAL A 288 -5.23 1.49 -4.53
C VAL A 288 -4.55 1.36 -5.89
N LEU A 289 -4.56 0.16 -6.45
CA LEU A 289 -3.94 -0.17 -7.73
C LEU A 289 -5.02 -0.32 -8.80
N THR A 290 -4.75 0.20 -9.99
CA THR A 290 -5.70 0.12 -11.11
C THR A 290 -5.06 -0.53 -12.33
N GLY A 291 -5.84 -1.41 -12.96
CA GLY A 291 -5.51 -1.96 -14.27
C GLY A 291 -5.97 -1.03 -15.41
N PRO A 292 -5.78 -1.45 -16.67
CA PRO A 292 -6.31 -0.73 -17.83
C PRO A 292 -7.80 -0.43 -17.69
N ASP A 293 -8.25 0.68 -18.24
CA ASP A 293 -9.63 1.14 -18.23
C ASP A 293 -10.15 1.61 -16.84
N VAL A 294 -9.29 1.69 -15.83
CA VAL A 294 -9.59 2.29 -14.52
C VAL A 294 -8.58 3.38 -14.20
N VAL A 295 -9.05 4.55 -13.84
CA VAL A 295 -8.20 5.71 -13.52
C VAL A 295 -8.58 6.23 -12.14
N VAL A 296 -7.63 6.29 -11.21
CA VAL A 296 -7.80 7.02 -9.95
C VAL A 296 -7.88 8.51 -10.26
N THR A 297 -8.98 9.15 -9.91
CA THR A 297 -9.18 10.59 -10.12
C THR A 297 -8.81 11.41 -8.90
N SER A 298 -8.99 10.86 -7.70
CA SER A 298 -8.51 11.40 -6.44
C SER A 298 -8.22 10.27 -5.47
N ILE A 299 -7.26 10.48 -4.57
CA ILE A 299 -6.94 9.57 -3.47
C ILE A 299 -6.28 10.35 -2.36
N HIS A 300 -6.65 10.06 -1.11
CA HIS A 300 -6.05 10.65 0.08
C HIS A 300 -6.05 9.63 1.21
N ALA A 301 -4.99 9.64 2.02
CA ALA A 301 -4.98 8.92 3.28
C ALA A 301 -5.59 9.81 4.38
N VAL A 302 -6.68 9.34 4.98
CA VAL A 302 -7.39 10.02 6.06
C VAL A 302 -7.12 9.33 7.40
N PRO A 303 -7.31 9.99 8.55
CA PRO A 303 -7.11 9.34 9.84
C PRO A 303 -7.89 8.02 9.95
N GLY A 304 -7.26 6.99 10.52
CA GLY A 304 -7.89 5.71 10.88
C GLY A 304 -8.19 5.68 12.38
N PRO A 305 -9.39 6.12 12.83
CA PRO A 305 -9.68 6.27 14.26
C PRO A 305 -9.57 4.95 15.03
N GLY A 306 -8.59 4.85 15.92
CA GLY A 306 -8.35 3.65 16.73
C GLY A 306 -7.55 2.53 16.01
N SER A 307 -7.17 2.74 14.76
CA SER A 307 -6.26 1.86 14.01
C SER A 307 -4.83 2.39 14.01
N ASP A 308 -3.87 1.53 13.83
CA ASP A 308 -2.48 1.90 13.54
C ASP A 308 -2.27 2.21 12.04
N HIS A 309 -3.30 2.01 11.20
CA HIS A 309 -3.34 2.45 9.81
C HIS A 309 -4.17 3.73 9.62
N ARG A 310 -3.82 4.51 8.61
CA ARG A 310 -4.72 5.50 8.02
C ARG A 310 -5.59 4.82 6.98
N ALA A 311 -6.84 5.27 6.85
CA ALA A 311 -7.73 4.79 5.80
C ALA A 311 -7.45 5.51 4.47
N LEU A 312 -7.87 4.90 3.36
CA LEU A 312 -7.79 5.47 2.02
C LEU A 312 -9.19 5.85 1.51
N GLU A 313 -9.36 7.09 1.13
CA GLU A 313 -10.50 7.57 0.36
C GLU A 313 -10.07 7.78 -1.09
N ALA A 314 -10.73 7.10 -2.02
CA ALA A 314 -10.41 7.22 -3.43
C ALA A 314 -11.66 7.36 -4.31
N SER A 315 -11.51 8.08 -5.41
CA SER A 315 -12.46 8.08 -6.51
C SER A 315 -11.80 7.48 -7.75
N VAL A 316 -12.48 6.55 -8.39
CA VAL A 316 -11.99 5.89 -9.59
C VAL A 316 -12.99 6.06 -10.73
N ALA A 317 -12.49 6.35 -11.91
CA ALA A 317 -13.26 6.44 -13.15
C ALA A 317 -13.04 5.18 -13.99
N LEU A 318 -14.12 4.53 -14.42
CA LEU A 318 -14.09 3.47 -15.39
C LEU A 318 -14.23 4.10 -16.78
N THR A 319 -13.29 3.82 -17.67
CA THR A 319 -13.30 4.35 -19.04
C THR A 319 -13.78 3.29 -20.05
N ARG A 320 -14.09 3.70 -21.26
CA ARG A 320 -14.36 2.74 -22.33
C ARG A 320 -13.07 2.02 -22.70
N SER A 321 -13.16 0.73 -22.97
CA SER A 321 -12.03 0.00 -23.56
C SER A 321 -11.64 0.65 -24.89
N THR A 322 -10.39 1.04 -25.01
CA THR A 322 -9.80 1.56 -26.27
C THR A 322 -9.24 0.39 -27.11
N ARG A 323 -10.04 -0.69 -27.23
CA ARG A 323 -9.69 -1.73 -28.20
C ARG A 323 -10.03 -1.31 -29.60
#